data_950577f4d187144fb7dd112741f2b3ae
#
_entry.id   950577f4d187144fb7dd112741f2b3ae
#
_cell.length_a   1.000
_cell.length_b   1.000
_cell.length_c   1.000
_cell.angle_alpha   90.00
_cell.angle_beta   90.00
_cell.angle_gamma   90.00
#
_symmetry.space_group_name_H-M   'P 1'
#
loop_
_entity.id
_entity.type
_entity.pdbx_description
1 polymer ?
#
loop_
_entity_poly.entity_id
_entity_poly.type
_entity_poly.pdbx_seq_one_letter_code
_entity_poly.pdbx_strand_id
1 'polypeptide(L)'
;MAQADFIHDGAVIDYTPGADVTAGDVVVQGDLVGVAKLDIAANAPGSLAVEGVFDFAKEAGGGVTFAVGDLAYWDDTNNVAVTTDGGGANKLLGKVVLAAADGDATVRVKLTP
;
A
#
# COMPACT_ATOMS: atom_id res chain seq x y z
N MET A 1 -28.51 -5.71 21.69
CA MET A 1 -27.16 -5.95 21.15
C MET A 1 -26.76 -4.82 20.22
N ALA A 2 -25.58 -4.29 20.37
CA ALA A 2 -25.06 -3.30 19.44
C ALA A 2 -24.82 -3.94 18.07
N GLN A 3 -25.08 -3.20 17.01
CA GLN A 3 -24.82 -3.69 15.65
C GLN A 3 -23.36 -3.57 15.26
N ALA A 4 -22.57 -2.72 15.95
CA ALA A 4 -21.15 -2.58 15.74
C ALA A 4 -20.47 -2.29 17.07
N ASP A 5 -19.40 -3.00 17.35
CA ASP A 5 -18.56 -2.75 18.51
C ASP A 5 -17.25 -2.11 18.07
N PHE A 6 -16.87 -1.02 18.73
CA PHE A 6 -15.57 -0.40 18.48
C PHE A 6 -14.46 -1.29 19.04
N ILE A 7 -13.48 -1.63 18.23
CA ILE A 7 -12.33 -2.47 18.61
C ILE A 7 -11.09 -1.61 18.86
N HIS A 8 -10.67 -0.83 17.85
CA HIS A 8 -9.53 0.08 17.95
C HIS A 8 -9.53 1.03 16.76
N ASP A 9 -8.70 2.07 16.82
CA ASP A 9 -8.46 2.94 15.68
C ASP A 9 -7.88 2.12 14.53
N GLY A 10 -8.25 2.48 13.30
CA GLY A 10 -7.96 1.70 12.10
C GLY A 10 -6.70 2.09 11.37
N ALA A 11 -5.71 2.70 12.03
CA ALA A 11 -4.43 3.03 11.39
C ALA A 11 -3.54 1.80 11.18
N VAL A 12 -3.71 0.79 11.99
CA VAL A 12 -2.95 -0.47 11.97
C VAL A 12 -3.93 -1.61 12.18
N ILE A 13 -3.72 -2.71 11.46
CA ILE A 13 -4.52 -3.93 11.64
C ILE A 13 -3.61 -5.11 11.98
N ASP A 14 -4.18 -6.11 12.64
CA ASP A 14 -3.48 -7.35 12.95
C ASP A 14 -3.27 -8.17 11.66
N TYR A 15 -2.11 -8.81 11.58
CA TYR A 15 -1.77 -9.62 10.42
C TYR A 15 -0.83 -10.76 10.82
N THR A 16 -1.19 -11.98 10.41
CA THR A 16 -0.34 -13.17 10.59
C THR A 16 -0.03 -13.73 9.21
N PRO A 17 1.20 -13.57 8.69
CA PRO A 17 1.54 -14.01 7.34
C PRO A 17 1.78 -15.53 7.27
N GLY A 18 1.61 -16.10 6.08
CA GLY A 18 1.98 -17.49 5.80
C GLY A 18 3.44 -17.67 5.40
N ALA A 19 4.16 -16.58 5.17
CA ALA A 19 5.58 -16.55 4.82
C ALA A 19 6.20 -15.31 5.45
N ASP A 20 7.54 -15.30 5.58
CA ASP A 20 8.25 -14.16 6.16
C ASP A 20 7.95 -12.88 5.39
N VAL A 21 7.72 -11.80 6.13
CA VAL A 21 7.50 -10.46 5.60
C VAL A 21 8.62 -9.57 6.10
N THR A 22 9.20 -8.79 5.20
CA THR A 22 10.29 -7.85 5.50
C THR A 22 9.72 -6.45 5.70
N ALA A 23 10.31 -5.69 6.61
CA ALA A 23 9.92 -4.29 6.82
C ALA A 23 9.95 -3.52 5.50
N GLY A 24 8.89 -2.79 5.20
CA GLY A 24 8.71 -2.07 3.94
C GLY A 24 7.93 -2.84 2.88
N ASP A 25 7.62 -4.12 3.11
CA ASP A 25 6.81 -4.88 2.16
C ASP A 25 5.39 -4.34 2.11
N VAL A 26 4.85 -4.28 0.89
CA VAL A 26 3.45 -3.96 0.65
C VAL A 26 2.69 -5.28 0.58
N VAL A 27 1.65 -5.40 1.38
CA VAL A 27 0.83 -6.62 1.48
C VAL A 27 -0.56 -6.32 0.98
N VAL A 28 -1.04 -7.14 0.04
CA VAL A 28 -2.39 -7.02 -0.52
C VAL A 28 -3.25 -8.15 0.04
N GLN A 29 -4.36 -7.79 0.67
CA GLN A 29 -5.36 -8.74 1.17
C GLN A 29 -6.71 -8.41 0.53
N GLY A 30 -7.04 -9.07 -0.58
CA GLY A 30 -8.22 -8.70 -1.36
C GLY A 30 -8.07 -7.28 -1.88
N ASP A 31 -8.98 -6.41 -1.50
CA ASP A 31 -8.92 -4.98 -1.88
C ASP A 31 -8.18 -4.11 -0.88
N LEU A 32 -7.72 -4.68 0.24
CA LEU A 32 -7.02 -3.97 1.28
C LEU A 32 -5.51 -4.02 1.03
N VAL A 33 -4.87 -2.86 1.03
CA VAL A 33 -3.42 -2.74 0.89
C VAL A 33 -2.84 -2.19 2.19
N GLY A 34 -1.82 -2.84 2.71
CA GLY A 34 -1.13 -2.41 3.91
C GLY A 34 0.38 -2.46 3.74
N VAL A 35 1.10 -1.83 4.66
CA VAL A 35 2.57 -1.80 4.66
C VAL A 35 3.07 -2.37 5.98
N ALA A 36 3.98 -3.34 5.89
CA ALA A 36 4.67 -3.86 7.06
C ALA A 36 5.79 -2.89 7.44
N LYS A 37 5.72 -2.31 8.64
CA LYS A 37 6.77 -1.40 9.12
C LYS A 37 7.90 -2.12 9.85
N LEU A 38 7.66 -3.37 10.21
CA LEU A 38 8.64 -4.25 10.87
C LEU A 38 8.63 -5.62 10.19
N ASP A 39 9.72 -6.37 10.38
CA ASP A 39 9.75 -7.76 9.93
C ASP A 39 8.74 -8.59 10.69
N ILE A 40 8.05 -9.49 9.98
CA ILE A 40 7.09 -10.43 10.58
C ILE A 40 7.47 -11.83 10.11
N ALA A 41 7.81 -12.69 11.06
CA ALA A 41 8.12 -14.08 10.74
C ALA A 41 6.84 -14.83 10.29
N ALA A 42 7.02 -15.83 9.44
CA ALA A 42 5.93 -16.69 9.01
C ALA A 42 5.18 -17.26 10.21
N ASN A 43 3.86 -17.21 10.16
CA ASN A 43 2.96 -17.73 11.20
C ASN A 43 3.07 -17.01 12.56
N ALA A 44 3.79 -15.90 12.63
CA ALA A 44 3.87 -15.07 13.83
C ALA A 44 2.90 -13.89 13.71
N PRO A 45 2.32 -13.40 14.82
CA PRO A 45 1.47 -12.23 14.77
C PRO A 45 2.28 -10.97 14.53
N GLY A 46 1.75 -10.08 13.71
CA GLY A 46 2.33 -8.79 13.41
C GLY A 46 1.24 -7.79 13.07
N SER A 47 1.63 -6.70 12.43
CA SER A 47 0.67 -5.67 12.04
C SER A 47 1.02 -5.04 10.72
N LEU A 48 -0.02 -4.54 10.03
CA LEU A 48 0.12 -3.76 8.79
C LEU A 48 -0.40 -2.36 9.04
N ALA A 49 0.35 -1.35 8.60
CA ALA A 49 -0.16 0.01 8.53
C ALA A 49 -1.10 0.13 7.34
N VAL A 50 -2.31 0.62 7.56
CA VAL A 50 -3.32 0.83 6.52
C VAL A 50 -3.68 2.30 6.37
N GLU A 51 -3.03 3.17 7.11
CA GLU A 51 -3.08 4.62 6.99
C GLU A 51 -1.66 5.16 7.12
N GLY A 52 -1.44 6.38 6.68
CA GLY A 52 -0.16 7.07 6.77
C GLY A 52 0.37 7.45 5.40
N VAL A 53 1.51 8.12 5.40
CA VAL A 53 2.18 8.58 4.18
C VAL A 53 3.46 7.77 4.01
N PHE A 54 3.63 7.18 2.84
CA PHE A 54 4.78 6.35 2.51
C PHE A 54 5.30 6.69 1.12
N ASP A 55 6.59 6.49 0.91
CA ASP A 55 7.17 6.48 -0.43
C ASP A 55 7.12 5.05 -0.95
N PHE A 56 6.39 4.86 -2.05
CA PHE A 56 6.27 3.55 -2.70
C PHE A 56 7.18 3.48 -3.91
N ALA A 57 7.73 2.30 -4.17
CA ALA A 57 8.49 2.05 -5.39
C ALA A 57 7.61 2.35 -6.62
N LYS A 58 8.20 3.00 -7.60
CA LYS A 58 7.54 3.41 -8.84
C LYS A 58 8.42 2.97 -10.00
N GLU A 59 7.81 2.54 -11.10
CA GLU A 59 8.56 2.31 -12.33
C GLU A 59 9.13 3.64 -12.82
N ALA A 60 10.44 3.68 -13.06
CA ALA A 60 11.12 4.84 -13.65
C ALA A 60 11.08 4.71 -15.17
N GLY A 61 10.65 5.77 -15.83
CA GLY A 61 10.47 5.76 -17.28
C GLY A 61 9.10 5.27 -17.70
N GLY A 62 8.86 5.12 -18.99
CA GLY A 62 7.61 4.63 -19.54
C GLY A 62 6.43 5.60 -19.46
N GLY A 63 6.67 6.86 -19.11
CA GLY A 63 5.60 7.86 -18.98
C GLY A 63 4.81 7.74 -17.69
N VAL A 64 5.33 7.05 -16.68
CA VAL A 64 4.66 6.87 -15.38
C VAL A 64 4.90 8.11 -14.52
N THR A 65 3.92 9.03 -14.52
CA THR A 65 3.99 10.28 -13.78
C THR A 65 2.77 10.41 -12.87
N PHE A 66 2.95 11.10 -11.75
CA PHE A 66 1.87 11.36 -10.79
C PHE A 66 1.84 12.86 -10.46
N ALA A 67 0.64 13.42 -10.43
CA ALA A 67 0.39 14.75 -9.88
C ALA A 67 -0.21 14.62 -8.48
N VAL A 68 -0.06 15.66 -7.68
CA VAL A 68 -0.68 15.69 -6.34
C VAL A 68 -2.21 15.54 -6.49
N GLY A 69 -2.76 14.63 -5.71
CA GLY A 69 -4.19 14.30 -5.72
C GLY A 69 -4.57 13.15 -6.66
N ASP A 70 -3.64 12.66 -7.48
CA ASP A 70 -3.91 11.50 -8.33
C ASP A 70 -4.12 10.25 -7.48
N LEU A 71 -4.95 9.34 -7.99
CA LEU A 71 -5.06 8.00 -7.41
C LEU A 71 -3.84 7.18 -7.82
N ALA A 72 -3.28 6.44 -6.87
CA ALA A 72 -2.20 5.50 -7.11
C ALA A 72 -2.67 4.09 -6.80
N TYR A 73 -2.24 3.12 -7.62
CA TYR A 73 -2.58 1.71 -7.50
C TYR A 73 -1.31 0.90 -7.32
N TRP A 74 -1.43 -0.27 -6.69
CA TRP A 74 -0.29 -1.16 -6.47
C TRP A 74 -0.34 -2.34 -7.42
N ASP A 75 0.73 -2.50 -8.21
CA ASP A 75 0.95 -3.68 -9.03
C ASP A 75 1.75 -4.69 -8.22
N ASP A 76 1.06 -5.68 -7.69
CA ASP A 76 1.66 -6.68 -6.79
C ASP A 76 2.50 -7.71 -7.54
N THR A 77 2.41 -7.75 -8.86
CA THR A 77 3.26 -8.60 -9.70
C THR A 77 4.65 -8.01 -9.87
N ASN A 78 4.72 -6.71 -10.16
CA ASN A 78 5.98 -6.00 -10.37
C ASN A 78 6.44 -5.22 -9.14
N ASN A 79 5.62 -5.16 -8.09
CA ASN A 79 5.90 -4.47 -6.82
C ASN A 79 6.22 -2.99 -7.02
N VAL A 80 5.36 -2.31 -7.78
CA VAL A 80 5.47 -0.88 -8.05
C VAL A 80 4.11 -0.20 -8.02
N ALA A 81 4.12 1.10 -7.70
CA ALA A 81 2.94 1.95 -7.83
C ALA A 81 2.72 2.31 -9.30
N VAL A 82 1.48 2.24 -9.74
CA VAL A 82 1.07 2.50 -11.12
C VAL A 82 -0.14 3.43 -11.16
N THR A 83 -0.43 3.98 -12.34
CA THR A 83 -1.48 4.99 -12.52
C THR A 83 -2.86 4.41 -12.81
N THR A 84 -2.96 3.11 -13.08
CA THR A 84 -4.22 2.46 -13.46
C THR A 84 -4.51 1.25 -12.59
N ASP A 85 -5.80 0.89 -12.50
CA ASP A 85 -6.21 -0.32 -11.78
C ASP A 85 -5.99 -1.62 -12.59
N GLY A 86 -5.53 -1.50 -13.83
CA GLY A 86 -5.26 -2.66 -14.67
C GLY A 86 -6.46 -3.57 -14.88
N GLY A 87 -7.66 -3.01 -14.96
CA GLY A 87 -8.89 -3.80 -15.08
C GLY A 87 -9.30 -4.48 -13.77
N GLY A 88 -8.81 -4.01 -12.63
CA GLY A 88 -9.09 -4.55 -11.31
C GLY A 88 -7.97 -5.42 -10.74
N ALA A 89 -6.91 -5.67 -11.51
CA ALA A 89 -5.77 -6.47 -11.03
C ALA A 89 -4.92 -5.72 -10.02
N ASN A 90 -4.84 -4.39 -10.14
CA ASN A 90 -4.09 -3.54 -9.23
C ASN A 90 -5.02 -2.95 -8.19
N LYS A 91 -4.58 -2.90 -6.94
CA LYS A 91 -5.42 -2.41 -5.84
C LYS A 91 -5.08 -0.98 -5.49
N LEU A 92 -6.08 -0.22 -5.05
CA LEU A 92 -5.92 1.18 -4.71
C LEU A 92 -4.99 1.33 -3.51
N LEU A 93 -3.91 2.11 -3.68
CA LEU A 93 -3.05 2.53 -2.57
C LEU A 93 -3.65 3.73 -1.84
N GLY A 94 -3.96 4.77 -2.57
CA GLY A 94 -4.44 6.02 -2.03
C GLY A 94 -4.20 7.18 -2.97
N LYS A 95 -3.96 8.35 -2.40
CA LYS A 95 -3.78 9.58 -3.17
C LYS A 95 -2.36 10.08 -3.05
N VAL A 96 -1.82 10.56 -4.17
CA VAL A 96 -0.48 11.12 -4.25
C VAL A 96 -0.44 12.46 -3.51
N VAL A 97 0.55 12.63 -2.65
CA VAL A 97 0.73 13.88 -1.88
C VAL A 97 1.99 14.66 -2.28
N LEU A 98 2.84 14.07 -3.11
CA LEU A 98 4.00 14.75 -3.70
C LEU A 98 4.15 14.26 -5.14
N ALA A 99 4.19 15.18 -6.09
CA ALA A 99 4.27 14.83 -7.51
C ALA A 99 5.54 14.02 -7.79
N ALA A 100 5.43 13.05 -8.69
CA ALA A 100 6.55 12.24 -9.16
C ALA A 100 6.69 12.36 -10.67
N ALA A 101 7.90 12.62 -11.14
CA ALA A 101 8.23 12.68 -12.55
C ALA A 101 8.49 11.28 -13.10
N ASP A 102 8.51 11.17 -14.42
CA ASP A 102 8.73 9.91 -15.13
C ASP A 102 10.02 9.19 -14.69
N GLY A 103 11.09 9.92 -14.46
CA GLY A 103 12.36 9.33 -14.04
C GLY A 103 12.51 9.05 -12.55
N ASP A 104 11.51 9.38 -11.73
CA ASP A 104 11.58 9.15 -10.30
C ASP A 104 11.38 7.67 -9.97
N ALA A 105 12.11 7.16 -8.99
CA ALA A 105 12.04 5.77 -8.57
C ALA A 105 10.96 5.53 -7.50
N THR A 106 10.43 6.59 -6.90
CA THR A 106 9.41 6.50 -5.85
C THR A 106 8.32 7.55 -6.04
N VAL A 107 7.17 7.29 -5.44
CA VAL A 107 6.05 8.24 -5.37
C VAL A 107 5.51 8.26 -3.94
N ARG A 108 5.22 9.44 -3.43
CA ARG A 108 4.69 9.60 -2.06
C ARG A 108 3.18 9.57 -2.08
N VAL A 109 2.63 8.62 -1.34
CA VAL A 109 1.19 8.34 -1.32
C VAL A 109 0.68 8.29 0.11
N LYS A 110 -0.47 8.91 0.35
CA LYS A 110 -1.24 8.72 1.58
C LYS A 110 -2.14 7.52 1.37
N LEU A 111 -1.91 6.46 2.14
CA LEU A 111 -2.75 5.28 2.11
C LEU A 111 -4.20 5.66 2.43
N THR A 112 -5.14 5.07 1.70
CA THR A 112 -6.56 5.22 1.98
C THR A 112 -7.18 3.84 2.16
N PRO A 113 -8.01 3.71 3.20
CA PRO A 113 -8.71 2.45 3.42
C PRO A 113 -9.73 2.18 2.33
#